data_e830417a81fee23d17ad1718dcc65ead
#
_entry.id   e830417a81fee23d17ad1718dcc65ead
#
_cell.length_a   1.000
_cell.length_b   1.000
_cell.length_c   1.000
_cell.angle_alpha   90.00
_cell.angle_beta   90.00
_cell.angle_gamma   90.00
#
_symmetry.space_group_name_H-M   'P 1'
#
loop_
_entity.id
_entity.type
_entity.pdbx_description
1 polymer ?
#
loop_
_entity_poly.entity_id
_entity_poly.type
_entity_poly.pdbx_seq_one_letter_code
_entity_poly.pdbx_strand_id
1 'polypeptide(L)'
;MEDPVLVSGTDGVGTKLAIAQLLDRHDTVGEDLVAMCVDDVVPIGAEPLFFLDYVAIGKLRAEHVAEIVRGIAEGCKKSGCALVGGEMAEHPGVMNPDDYDLAGFVVGVVDRPKMIGPEKVKVGDVILGLPSSGIHSNGYSLVRKVAIEGKTVEELNEPLAELGGESLADAVLRPTTIYA
;
A
#
# COMPACT_ATOMS: atom_id res chain seq x y z
N MET A 1 18.05 21.79 7.87
CA MET A 1 18.86 21.04 6.87
C MET A 1 19.82 22.03 6.23
N GLU A 2 21.04 21.60 5.99
CA GLU A 2 22.07 22.45 5.38
C GLU A 2 22.18 22.21 3.87
N ASP A 3 21.98 20.98 3.42
CA ASP A 3 21.99 20.58 2.00
C ASP A 3 20.85 19.61 1.72
N PRO A 4 19.59 20.09 1.64
CA PRO A 4 18.42 19.24 1.50
C PRO A 4 18.36 18.61 0.10
N VAL A 5 18.09 17.30 0.06
CA VAL A 5 17.84 16.51 -1.14
C VAL A 5 16.40 16.00 -1.10
N LEU A 6 15.64 16.26 -2.15
CA LEU A 6 14.32 15.67 -2.31
C LEU A 6 14.44 14.24 -2.84
N VAL A 7 13.69 13.34 -2.25
CA VAL A 7 13.57 11.94 -2.67
C VAL A 7 12.11 11.69 -2.99
N SER A 8 11.81 11.06 -4.11
CA SER A 8 10.45 10.74 -4.49
C SER A 8 10.30 9.28 -4.87
N GLY A 9 9.13 8.71 -4.57
CA GLY A 9 8.72 7.37 -4.96
C GLY A 9 7.31 7.41 -5.54
N THR A 10 7.03 6.49 -6.44
CA THR A 10 5.68 6.25 -6.98
C THR A 10 5.46 4.76 -7.12
N ASP A 11 4.33 4.29 -6.65
CA ASP A 11 3.95 2.88 -6.72
C ASP A 11 2.43 2.73 -6.71
N GLY A 12 1.95 1.50 -6.90
CA GLY A 12 0.56 1.10 -6.79
C GLY A 12 0.36 -0.03 -5.80
N VAL A 13 -0.89 -0.44 -5.59
CA VAL A 13 -1.22 -1.59 -4.72
C VAL A 13 -1.06 -2.91 -5.46
N GLY A 14 -1.27 -2.90 -6.77
CA GLY A 14 -1.18 -4.09 -7.61
C GLY A 14 -2.36 -5.06 -7.43
N THR A 15 -2.11 -6.36 -7.66
CA THR A 15 -3.16 -7.37 -7.79
C THR A 15 -3.88 -7.74 -6.48
N LYS A 16 -3.49 -7.18 -5.34
CA LYS A 16 -4.27 -7.22 -4.08
C LYS A 16 -5.64 -6.55 -4.25
N LEU A 17 -5.73 -5.51 -5.10
CA LEU A 17 -6.99 -4.83 -5.41
C LEU A 17 -8.08 -5.78 -5.90
N ALA A 18 -7.73 -6.81 -6.66
CA ALA A 18 -8.70 -7.79 -7.14
C ALA A 18 -9.35 -8.60 -6.00
N ILE A 19 -8.67 -8.74 -4.86
CA ILE A 19 -9.25 -9.39 -3.66
C ILE A 19 -10.16 -8.39 -2.94
N ALA A 20 -9.75 -7.13 -2.82
CA ALA A 20 -10.58 -6.08 -2.25
C ALA A 20 -11.90 -5.92 -3.02
N GLN A 21 -11.83 -5.94 -4.36
CA GLN A 21 -13.00 -5.92 -5.24
C GLN A 21 -13.89 -7.17 -5.08
N LEU A 22 -13.29 -8.37 -5.00
CA LEU A 22 -14.03 -9.62 -4.80
C LEU A 22 -14.78 -9.64 -3.46
N LEU A 23 -14.19 -9.08 -2.42
CA LEU A 23 -14.74 -9.07 -1.05
C LEU A 23 -15.57 -7.81 -0.75
N ASP A 24 -15.65 -6.86 -1.68
CA ASP A 24 -16.27 -5.53 -1.49
C ASP A 24 -15.76 -4.82 -0.21
N ARG A 25 -14.42 -4.85 -0.03
CA ARG A 25 -13.74 -4.27 1.15
C ARG A 25 -12.57 -3.39 0.68
N HIS A 26 -12.71 -2.08 0.82
CA HIS A 26 -11.82 -1.09 0.20
C HIS A 26 -11.04 -0.24 1.21
N ASP A 27 -11.30 -0.41 2.49
CA ASP A 27 -10.79 0.43 3.58
C ASP A 27 -9.28 0.24 3.88
N THR A 28 -8.70 -0.92 3.51
CA THR A 28 -7.31 -1.25 3.82
C THR A 28 -6.33 -0.93 2.69
N VAL A 29 -6.78 -0.97 1.44
CA VAL A 29 -5.89 -0.83 0.26
C VAL A 29 -5.27 0.56 0.12
N GLY A 30 -5.90 1.58 0.70
CA GLY A 30 -5.31 2.92 0.77
C GLY A 30 -4.07 2.98 1.67
N GLU A 31 -4.06 2.23 2.78
CA GLU A 31 -2.86 2.09 3.62
C GLU A 31 -1.74 1.35 2.87
N ASP A 32 -2.10 0.29 2.11
CA ASP A 32 -1.14 -0.42 1.26
C ASP A 32 -0.49 0.53 0.26
N LEU A 33 -1.27 1.40 -0.39
CA LEU A 33 -0.75 2.38 -1.34
C LEU A 33 0.30 3.30 -0.71
N VAL A 34 -0.01 3.84 0.46
CA VAL A 34 0.92 4.73 1.17
C VAL A 34 2.18 3.97 1.58
N ALA A 35 2.04 2.75 2.15
CA ALA A 35 3.16 1.92 2.55
C ALA A 35 4.12 1.65 1.38
N MET A 36 3.58 1.23 0.22
CA MET A 36 4.38 0.93 -0.97
C MET A 36 5.21 2.13 -1.44
N CYS A 37 4.66 3.35 -1.35
CA CYS A 37 5.37 4.55 -1.75
C CYS A 37 6.35 5.05 -0.68
N VAL A 38 5.92 5.08 0.58
CA VAL A 38 6.69 5.65 1.70
C VAL A 38 7.90 4.79 2.03
N ASP A 39 7.72 3.47 2.06
CA ASP A 39 8.79 2.53 2.36
C ASP A 39 9.87 2.46 1.26
N ASP A 40 9.66 3.10 0.11
CA ASP A 40 10.70 3.31 -0.92
C ASP A 40 11.61 4.51 -0.65
N VAL A 41 11.12 5.54 0.05
CA VAL A 41 11.94 6.73 0.34
C VAL A 41 12.66 6.66 1.68
N VAL A 42 12.08 5.94 2.64
CA VAL A 42 12.66 5.77 4.00
C VAL A 42 14.03 5.07 4.00
N PRO A 43 14.29 4.02 3.20
CA PRO A 43 15.60 3.36 3.17
C PRO A 43 16.75 4.24 2.72
N ILE A 44 16.46 5.35 2.03
CA ILE A 44 17.45 6.36 1.65
C ILE A 44 17.77 7.32 2.81
N GLY A 45 17.03 7.21 3.92
CA GLY A 45 17.11 8.10 5.07
C GLY A 45 16.25 9.36 4.93
N ALA A 46 15.33 9.37 3.98
CA ALA A 46 14.43 10.51 3.76
C ALA A 46 13.21 10.45 4.70
N GLU A 47 12.84 11.61 5.20
CA GLU A 47 11.61 11.82 5.95
C GLU A 47 10.48 12.15 4.96
N PRO A 48 9.37 11.38 4.93
CA PRO A 48 8.23 11.67 4.07
C PRO A 48 7.61 13.03 4.43
N LEU A 49 7.32 13.86 3.41
CA LEU A 49 6.76 15.20 3.59
C LEU A 49 5.29 15.25 3.19
N PHE A 50 5.01 14.84 1.95
CA PHE A 50 3.66 14.87 1.42
C PHE A 50 3.41 13.75 0.40
N PHE A 51 2.13 13.45 0.24
CA PHE A 51 1.60 12.39 -0.61
C PHE A 51 0.53 12.93 -1.55
N LEU A 52 0.49 12.37 -2.75
CA LEU A 52 -0.55 12.55 -3.74
C LEU A 52 -1.01 11.19 -4.22
N ASP A 53 -2.31 11.03 -4.45
CA ASP A 53 -2.89 9.80 -4.97
C ASP A 53 -3.52 10.00 -6.36
N TYR A 54 -3.63 8.92 -7.11
CA TYR A 54 -4.43 8.84 -8.32
C TYR A 54 -5.35 7.64 -8.24
N VAL A 55 -6.65 7.88 -8.39
CA VAL A 55 -7.69 6.85 -8.41
C VAL A 55 -8.26 6.74 -9.82
N ALA A 56 -7.87 5.71 -10.55
CA ALA A 56 -8.52 5.33 -11.80
C ALA A 56 -9.71 4.40 -11.47
N ILE A 57 -10.91 4.71 -11.95
CA ILE A 57 -12.11 3.97 -11.59
C ILE A 57 -13.02 3.75 -12.80
N GLY A 58 -13.63 2.57 -12.92
CA GLY A 58 -14.56 2.26 -14.01
C GLY A 58 -15.84 3.06 -13.92
N LYS A 59 -16.44 3.13 -12.72
CA LYS A 59 -17.62 3.93 -12.40
C LYS A 59 -17.53 4.48 -10.99
N LEU A 60 -17.75 5.78 -10.84
CA LEU A 60 -17.73 6.46 -9.56
C LEU A 60 -18.82 5.93 -8.61
N ARG A 61 -18.37 5.44 -7.46
CA ARG A 61 -19.19 5.16 -6.28
C ARG A 61 -18.58 5.91 -5.10
N ALA A 62 -19.29 6.93 -4.63
CA ALA A 62 -18.75 7.86 -3.62
C ALA A 62 -18.33 7.15 -2.33
N GLU A 63 -19.07 6.12 -1.91
CA GLU A 63 -18.80 5.33 -0.72
C GLU A 63 -17.47 4.56 -0.85
N HIS A 64 -17.22 3.88 -1.97
CA HIS A 64 -15.97 3.15 -2.23
C HIS A 64 -14.77 4.08 -2.26
N VAL A 65 -14.89 5.21 -2.95
CA VAL A 65 -13.82 6.22 -3.00
C VAL A 65 -13.54 6.77 -1.61
N ALA A 66 -14.58 7.02 -0.81
CA ALA A 66 -14.40 7.49 0.56
C ALA A 66 -13.69 6.48 1.46
N GLU A 67 -13.89 5.17 1.27
CA GLU A 67 -13.16 4.12 1.98
C GLU A 67 -11.69 4.09 1.56
N ILE A 68 -11.40 4.10 0.26
CA ILE A 68 -10.05 4.13 -0.29
C ILE A 68 -9.29 5.36 0.25
N VAL A 69 -9.86 6.56 0.12
CA VAL A 69 -9.23 7.82 0.57
C VAL A 69 -9.04 7.83 2.09
N ARG A 70 -9.96 7.24 2.85
CA ARG A 70 -9.79 7.08 4.29
C ARG A 70 -8.57 6.22 4.61
N GLY A 71 -8.38 5.10 3.91
CA GLY A 71 -7.19 4.26 4.05
C GLY A 71 -5.91 5.02 3.70
N ILE A 72 -5.91 5.82 2.62
CA ILE A 72 -4.77 6.68 2.25
C ILE A 72 -4.47 7.69 3.37
N ALA A 73 -5.50 8.35 3.91
CA ALA A 73 -5.34 9.33 4.97
C ALA A 73 -4.78 8.69 6.26
N GLU A 74 -5.23 7.48 6.63
CA GLU A 74 -4.68 6.75 7.78
C GLU A 74 -3.22 6.33 7.54
N GLY A 75 -2.88 5.86 6.34
CA GLY A 75 -1.50 5.57 5.96
C GLY A 75 -0.59 6.80 6.05
N CYS A 76 -1.03 7.93 5.51
CA CYS A 76 -0.33 9.21 5.59
C CYS A 76 -0.13 9.66 7.05
N LYS A 77 -1.15 9.50 7.90
CA LYS A 77 -1.06 9.81 9.31
C LYS A 77 -0.05 8.90 10.04
N LYS A 78 -0.02 7.60 9.74
CA LYS A 78 0.92 6.64 10.33
C LYS A 78 2.37 6.96 9.95
N SER A 79 2.60 7.41 8.71
CA SER A 79 3.93 7.80 8.20
C SER A 79 4.35 9.25 8.52
N GLY A 80 3.48 10.03 9.17
CA GLY A 80 3.74 11.44 9.44
C GLY A 80 3.73 12.35 8.20
N CYS A 81 3.20 11.86 7.09
CA CYS A 81 3.20 12.50 5.78
C CYS A 81 1.87 13.24 5.54
N ALA A 82 1.91 14.39 4.87
CA ALA A 82 0.69 15.15 4.58
C ALA A 82 0.03 14.68 3.29
N LEU A 83 -1.23 14.24 3.33
CA LEU A 83 -2.03 14.06 2.11
C LEU A 83 -2.46 15.45 1.61
N VAL A 84 -1.83 15.94 0.55
CA VAL A 84 -2.02 17.34 0.08
C VAL A 84 -2.94 17.45 -1.12
N GLY A 85 -3.31 16.32 -1.74
CA GLY A 85 -4.20 16.29 -2.89
C GLY A 85 -4.08 14.98 -3.64
N GLY A 86 -4.67 14.94 -4.81
CA GLY A 86 -4.67 13.78 -5.69
C GLY A 86 -5.51 14.06 -6.92
N GLU A 87 -5.76 13.02 -7.72
CA GLU A 87 -6.59 13.08 -8.91
C GLU A 87 -7.47 11.83 -8.96
N MET A 88 -8.63 11.95 -9.57
CA MET A 88 -9.53 10.82 -9.81
C MET A 88 -10.16 10.95 -11.19
N ALA A 89 -10.20 9.84 -11.92
CA ALA A 89 -10.82 9.81 -13.24
C ALA A 89 -11.65 8.53 -13.45
N GLU A 90 -12.86 8.71 -14.01
CA GLU A 90 -13.62 7.60 -14.56
C GLU A 90 -13.10 7.20 -15.94
N HIS A 91 -13.03 5.88 -16.17
CA HIS A 91 -12.57 5.30 -17.42
C HIS A 91 -13.64 4.39 -18.08
N PRO A 92 -14.80 4.97 -18.48
CA PRO A 92 -15.87 4.18 -19.08
C PRO A 92 -15.41 3.57 -20.42
N GLY A 93 -15.66 2.26 -20.58
CA GLY A 93 -15.25 1.50 -21.78
C GLY A 93 -13.78 1.06 -21.79
N VAL A 94 -12.97 1.48 -20.82
CA VAL A 94 -11.59 1.02 -20.61
C VAL A 94 -11.52 0.09 -19.40
N MET A 95 -12.23 0.42 -18.32
CA MET A 95 -12.35 -0.39 -17.11
C MET A 95 -13.79 -0.89 -16.96
N ASN A 96 -13.98 -2.06 -16.34
CA ASN A 96 -15.31 -2.49 -15.94
C ASN A 96 -15.84 -1.57 -14.82
N PRO A 97 -17.17 -1.46 -14.65
CA PRO A 97 -17.74 -0.53 -13.68
C PRO A 97 -17.25 -0.69 -12.24
N ASP A 98 -16.90 -1.90 -11.84
CA ASP A 98 -16.46 -2.22 -10.47
C ASP A 98 -14.93 -2.20 -10.32
N ASP A 99 -14.19 -2.07 -11.43
CA ASP A 99 -12.74 -2.05 -11.41
C ASP A 99 -12.23 -0.67 -11.00
N TYR A 100 -11.11 -0.68 -10.27
CA TYR A 100 -10.31 0.51 -10.00
C TYR A 100 -8.83 0.16 -9.90
N ASP A 101 -7.97 1.14 -10.07
CA ASP A 101 -6.55 1.05 -9.82
C ASP A 101 -6.08 2.28 -9.06
N LEU A 102 -5.02 2.11 -8.28
CA LEU A 102 -4.47 3.13 -7.40
C LEU A 102 -3.00 3.34 -7.70
N ALA A 103 -2.60 4.59 -7.81
CA ALA A 103 -1.21 4.99 -7.84
C ALA A 103 -0.97 6.07 -6.79
N GLY A 104 0.18 6.02 -6.14
CA GLY A 104 0.62 7.00 -5.16
C GLY A 104 1.92 7.66 -5.59
N PHE A 105 2.15 8.85 -5.08
CA PHE A 105 3.37 9.60 -5.26
C PHE A 105 3.73 10.28 -3.94
N VAL A 106 4.92 9.96 -3.42
CA VAL A 106 5.45 10.55 -2.19
C VAL A 106 6.67 11.41 -2.49
N VAL A 107 6.80 12.49 -1.77
CA VAL A 107 8.03 13.28 -1.70
C VAL A 107 8.52 13.31 -0.27
N GLY A 108 9.77 12.94 -0.08
CA GLY A 108 10.50 13.05 1.17
C GLY A 108 11.71 13.96 1.05
N VAL A 109 12.36 14.23 2.15
CA VAL A 109 13.56 15.06 2.22
C VAL A 109 14.61 14.43 3.14
N VAL A 110 15.86 14.53 2.74
CA VAL A 110 17.01 14.12 3.55
C VAL A 110 18.13 15.14 3.40
N ASP A 111 18.90 15.36 4.45
CA ASP A 111 20.13 16.15 4.34
C ASP A 111 21.21 15.30 3.67
N ARG A 112 21.88 15.81 2.62
CA ARG A 112 22.82 15.04 1.78
C ARG A 112 23.82 14.20 2.57
N PRO A 113 24.46 14.72 3.64
CA PRO A 113 25.38 13.92 4.45
C PRO A 113 24.74 12.75 5.19
N LYS A 114 23.39 12.80 5.38
CA LYS A 114 22.64 11.77 6.10
C LYS A 114 22.06 10.70 5.18
N MET A 115 22.11 10.91 3.85
CA MET A 115 21.60 9.90 2.90
C MET A 115 22.22 8.53 3.18
N ILE A 116 21.39 7.50 3.12
CA ILE A 116 21.78 6.10 3.23
C ILE A 116 21.95 5.54 1.82
N GLY A 117 23.11 4.95 1.55
CA GLY A 117 23.44 4.37 0.26
C GLY A 117 24.41 3.20 0.40
N PRO A 118 24.64 2.46 -0.70
CA PRO A 118 25.46 1.25 -0.70
C PRO A 118 26.91 1.50 -0.25
N GLU A 119 27.41 2.73 -0.40
CA GLU A 119 28.76 3.13 0.02
C GLU A 119 28.95 3.11 1.55
N LYS A 120 27.85 3.10 2.31
CA LYS A 120 27.89 3.03 3.78
C LYS A 120 27.93 1.60 4.31
N VAL A 121 27.58 0.61 3.49
CA VAL A 121 27.51 -0.81 3.88
C VAL A 121 28.92 -1.41 3.91
N LYS A 122 29.24 -2.11 4.98
CA LYS A 122 30.58 -2.69 5.22
C LYS A 122 30.49 -4.15 5.64
N VAL A 123 31.54 -4.90 5.33
CA VAL A 123 31.71 -6.26 5.86
C VAL A 123 31.80 -6.19 7.40
N GLY A 124 30.96 -6.94 8.07
CA GLY A 124 30.82 -6.93 9.53
C GLY A 124 29.62 -6.15 10.07
N ASP A 125 28.86 -5.48 9.21
CA ASP A 125 27.60 -4.86 9.61
C ASP A 125 26.60 -5.91 10.10
N VAL A 126 25.80 -5.54 11.09
CA VAL A 126 24.75 -6.41 11.66
C VAL A 126 23.47 -6.22 10.88
N ILE A 127 22.87 -7.35 10.47
CA ILE A 127 21.57 -7.34 9.81
C ILE A 127 20.47 -7.40 10.87
N LEU A 128 19.58 -6.42 10.85
CA LEU A 128 18.37 -6.39 11.69
C LEU A 128 17.15 -6.74 10.83
N GLY A 129 16.27 -7.59 11.35
CA GLY A 129 14.99 -7.93 10.72
C GLY A 129 13.83 -7.28 11.46
N LEU A 130 12.92 -6.66 10.72
CA LEU A 130 11.64 -6.19 11.22
C LEU A 130 10.55 -7.20 10.81
N PRO A 131 9.62 -7.57 11.71
CA PRO A 131 8.54 -8.48 11.34
C PRO A 131 7.55 -7.80 10.39
N SER A 132 7.01 -8.58 9.45
CA SER A 132 5.92 -8.14 8.60
C SER A 132 4.55 -8.32 9.29
N SER A 133 3.53 -7.61 8.82
CA SER A 133 2.13 -7.83 9.23
C SER A 133 1.48 -9.03 8.53
N GLY A 134 2.12 -9.56 7.51
CA GLY A 134 1.61 -10.63 6.64
C GLY A 134 2.28 -10.60 5.27
N ILE A 135 1.49 -10.80 4.21
CA ILE A 135 1.98 -10.86 2.82
C ILE A 135 2.32 -9.46 2.27
N HIS A 136 1.84 -8.39 2.93
CA HIS A 136 1.92 -6.99 2.46
C HIS A 136 1.12 -6.75 1.17
N SER A 137 1.75 -6.22 0.10
CA SER A 137 1.08 -5.93 -1.18
C SER A 137 1.67 -6.67 -2.37
N ASN A 138 2.83 -7.34 -2.22
CA ASN A 138 3.50 -8.05 -3.31
C ASN A 138 3.16 -9.54 -3.33
N GLY A 139 3.27 -10.17 -4.52
CA GLY A 139 3.06 -11.60 -4.70
C GLY A 139 1.59 -12.02 -4.78
N TYR A 140 0.65 -11.11 -4.87
CA TYR A 140 -0.79 -11.41 -4.84
C TYR A 140 -1.31 -12.16 -6.07
N SER A 141 -0.63 -12.14 -7.19
CA SER A 141 -0.95 -13.03 -8.32
C SER A 141 -0.83 -14.50 -7.92
N LEU A 142 0.18 -14.86 -7.12
CA LEU A 142 0.34 -16.21 -6.59
C LEU A 142 -0.67 -16.49 -5.48
N VAL A 143 -0.85 -15.57 -4.54
CA VAL A 143 -1.83 -15.71 -3.43
C VAL A 143 -3.23 -15.97 -3.99
N ARG A 144 -3.67 -15.20 -4.99
CA ARG A 144 -4.96 -15.41 -5.65
C ARG A 144 -5.08 -16.81 -6.22
N LYS A 145 -4.05 -17.27 -6.93
CA LYS A 145 -4.04 -18.58 -7.57
C LYS A 145 -4.07 -19.74 -6.57
N VAL A 146 -3.34 -19.65 -5.45
CA VAL A 146 -3.17 -20.79 -4.53
C VAL A 146 -4.14 -20.77 -3.34
N ALA A 147 -4.67 -19.61 -2.98
CA ALA A 147 -5.47 -19.46 -1.76
C ALA A 147 -6.90 -18.95 -2.01
N ILE A 148 -7.16 -18.26 -3.13
CA ILE A 148 -8.45 -17.60 -3.39
C ILE A 148 -9.25 -18.32 -4.49
N GLU A 149 -8.59 -18.70 -5.59
CA GLU A 149 -9.28 -19.33 -6.72
C GLU A 149 -10.09 -20.56 -6.30
N GLY A 150 -11.35 -20.62 -6.77
CA GLY A 150 -12.28 -21.73 -6.49
C GLY A 150 -13.01 -21.63 -5.15
N LYS A 151 -12.78 -20.59 -4.35
CA LYS A 151 -13.51 -20.34 -3.10
C LYS A 151 -14.60 -19.30 -3.27
N THR A 152 -15.69 -19.48 -2.53
CA THR A 152 -16.75 -18.46 -2.43
C THR A 152 -16.38 -17.38 -1.43
N VAL A 153 -17.07 -16.23 -1.48
CA VAL A 153 -16.88 -15.14 -0.51
C VAL A 153 -17.18 -15.61 0.91
N GLU A 154 -18.18 -16.47 1.08
CA GLU A 154 -18.53 -17.06 2.37
C GLU A 154 -17.38 -17.90 2.92
N GLU A 155 -16.80 -18.80 2.12
CA GLU A 155 -15.66 -19.63 2.51
C GLU A 155 -14.42 -18.80 2.86
N LEU A 156 -14.20 -17.68 2.17
CA LEU A 156 -13.09 -16.77 2.45
C LEU A 156 -13.26 -16.04 3.79
N ASN A 157 -14.48 -15.82 4.24
CA ASN A 157 -14.81 -15.17 5.50
C ASN A 157 -14.96 -16.14 6.68
N GLU A 158 -14.87 -17.46 6.45
CA GLU A 158 -14.91 -18.44 7.55
C GLU A 158 -13.62 -18.38 8.40
N PRO A 159 -13.74 -18.41 9.73
CA PRO A 159 -12.58 -18.48 10.60
C PRO A 159 -11.78 -19.78 10.40
N LEU A 160 -10.46 -19.67 10.27
CA LEU A 160 -9.56 -20.79 10.08
C LEU A 160 -8.71 -21.04 11.33
N ALA A 161 -8.73 -22.28 11.83
CA ALA A 161 -7.95 -22.66 13.02
C ALA A 161 -6.44 -22.48 12.80
N GLU A 162 -5.96 -22.72 11.59
CA GLU A 162 -4.58 -22.55 11.16
C GLU A 162 -4.11 -21.09 11.19
N LEU A 163 -5.05 -20.15 11.11
CA LEU A 163 -4.81 -18.69 11.22
C LEU A 163 -5.17 -18.16 12.62
N GLY A 164 -5.30 -19.04 13.61
CA GLY A 164 -5.65 -18.63 14.97
C GLY A 164 -7.08 -18.12 15.13
N GLY A 165 -7.98 -18.50 14.22
CA GLY A 165 -9.38 -18.08 14.20
C GLY A 165 -9.65 -16.86 13.33
N GLU A 166 -8.65 -16.31 12.66
CA GLU A 166 -8.81 -15.27 11.64
C GLU A 166 -9.32 -15.90 10.33
N SER A 167 -10.08 -15.14 9.55
CA SER A 167 -10.50 -15.57 8.22
C SER A 167 -9.37 -15.37 7.19
N LEU A 168 -9.45 -16.13 6.08
CA LEU A 168 -8.51 -15.91 4.98
C LEU A 168 -8.70 -14.51 4.37
N ALA A 169 -9.94 -14.01 4.28
CA ALA A 169 -10.25 -12.67 3.82
C ALA A 169 -9.51 -11.58 4.64
N ASP A 170 -9.53 -11.70 5.98
CA ASP A 170 -8.84 -10.75 6.86
C ASP A 170 -7.32 -10.86 6.72
N ALA A 171 -6.79 -12.08 6.67
CA ALA A 171 -5.36 -12.33 6.54
C ALA A 171 -4.78 -11.74 5.23
N VAL A 172 -5.49 -11.89 4.10
CA VAL A 172 -5.01 -11.39 2.80
C VAL A 172 -5.31 -9.91 2.57
N LEU A 173 -6.25 -9.30 3.29
CA LEU A 173 -6.51 -7.85 3.23
C LEU A 173 -5.81 -7.07 4.33
N ARG A 174 -5.07 -7.74 5.23
CA ARG A 174 -4.31 -7.02 6.27
C ARG A 174 -3.39 -5.99 5.62
N PRO A 175 -3.42 -4.72 6.08
CA PRO A 175 -2.58 -3.67 5.51
C PRO A 175 -1.09 -3.98 5.64
N THR A 176 -0.33 -3.52 4.68
CA THR A 176 1.13 -3.48 4.72
C THR A 176 1.60 -2.65 5.92
N THR A 177 2.58 -3.17 6.66
CA THR A 177 3.22 -2.38 7.71
C THR A 177 3.96 -1.21 7.09
N ILE A 178 3.73 -0.01 7.60
CA ILE A 178 4.51 1.18 7.27
C ILE A 178 5.71 1.23 8.21
N TYR A 179 6.92 1.26 7.64
CA TYR A 179 8.18 1.25 8.41
C TYR A 179 8.79 2.65 8.58
N ALA A 180 8.10 3.69 8.15
CA ALA A 180 8.48 5.10 8.27
C ALA A 180 8.41 5.63 9.71
#